data_6e45bc3167752165ed7fdb58f70b9b90
#
_entry.id   6e45bc3167752165ed7fdb58f70b9b90
#
_cell.length_a   1.000
_cell.length_b   1.000
_cell.length_c   1.000
_cell.angle_alpha   90.00
_cell.angle_beta   90.00
_cell.angle_gamma   90.00
#
_symmetry.space_group_name_H-M   'P 1'
#
loop_
_entity.id
_entity.type
_entity.pdbx_description
1 polymer ?
#
loop_
_entity_poly.entity_id
_entity_poly.type
_entity_poly.pdbx_seq_one_letter_code
_entity_poly.pdbx_strand_id
1 'polypeptide(L)'
;MRKTLLFTLWAILILVVGGIALIFSAIANGKIGYVPPIEELENPKLKFATQVISDDGVTLGTYSLDKDANRIYVGYEDLSPHLVKALIATEDERFAEHSGIDARALLRAIIKRGILQQENAGGGSTITQQLAKQFYSEQAGSFWERLMQKPIEWVIAVKLERYYTKEEILTMYLNKFDFLYNAIGIKMAAN
;
A
#
# COMPACT_ATOMS: atom_id res chain seq x y z
N MET A 1 -23.68 -1.64 41.62
CA MET A 1 -22.84 -2.60 40.87
C MET A 1 -23.03 -2.53 39.35
N ARG A 2 -24.23 -2.66 38.75
CA ARG A 2 -24.41 -2.65 37.27
C ARG A 2 -24.06 -1.31 36.61
N LYS A 3 -24.39 -0.18 37.23
CA LYS A 3 -24.06 1.18 36.71
C LYS A 3 -22.55 1.49 36.80
N THR A 4 -21.92 1.10 37.89
CA THR A 4 -20.44 1.28 38.04
C THR A 4 -19.68 0.46 37.05
N LEU A 5 -20.08 -0.79 36.78
CA LEU A 5 -19.49 -1.64 35.76
C LEU A 5 -19.63 -1.03 34.36
N LEU A 6 -20.80 -0.49 34.01
CA LEU A 6 -21.00 0.20 32.74
C LEU A 6 -20.12 1.45 32.61
N PHE A 7 -20.03 2.24 33.67
CA PHE A 7 -19.15 3.41 33.69
C PHE A 7 -17.67 3.06 33.48
N THR A 8 -17.19 2.00 34.16
CA THR A 8 -15.80 1.56 33.97
C THR A 8 -15.55 1.03 32.57
N LEU A 9 -16.49 0.28 31.96
CA LEU A 9 -16.37 -0.19 30.60
C LEU A 9 -16.33 0.97 29.59
N TRP A 10 -17.19 1.98 29.76
CA TRP A 10 -17.16 3.18 28.93
C TRP A 10 -15.88 3.98 29.08
N ALA A 11 -15.38 4.12 30.31
CA ALA A 11 -14.11 4.83 30.57
C ALA A 11 -12.94 4.11 29.90
N ILE A 12 -12.86 2.79 30.00
CA ILE A 12 -11.83 1.96 29.32
C ILE A 12 -11.97 2.14 27.80
N LEU A 13 -13.17 2.06 27.25
CA LEU A 13 -13.39 2.24 25.80
C LEU A 13 -12.92 3.62 25.32
N ILE A 14 -13.25 4.69 26.04
CA ILE A 14 -12.83 6.07 25.71
C ILE A 14 -11.30 6.18 25.78
N LEU A 15 -10.66 5.62 26.80
CA LEU A 15 -9.20 5.64 26.91
C LEU A 15 -8.53 4.88 25.77
N VAL A 16 -9.04 3.71 25.37
CA VAL A 16 -8.51 2.93 24.24
C VAL A 16 -8.70 3.68 22.92
N VAL A 17 -9.90 4.18 22.65
CA VAL A 17 -10.17 4.94 21.41
C VAL A 17 -9.36 6.24 21.37
N GLY A 18 -9.27 6.97 22.50
CA GLY A 18 -8.43 8.16 22.61
C GLY A 18 -6.95 7.87 22.41
N GLY A 19 -6.45 6.78 22.99
CA GLY A 19 -5.05 6.34 22.81
C GLY A 19 -4.75 5.99 21.35
N ILE A 20 -5.63 5.25 20.69
CA ILE A 20 -5.51 4.94 19.25
C ILE A 20 -5.50 6.24 18.42
N ALA A 21 -6.43 7.16 18.68
CA ALA A 21 -6.50 8.45 17.97
C ALA A 21 -5.23 9.29 18.16
N LEU A 22 -4.65 9.30 19.36
CA LEU A 22 -3.38 9.98 19.63
C LEU A 22 -2.21 9.34 18.87
N ILE A 23 -2.13 8.02 18.79
CA ILE A 23 -1.11 7.32 18.03
C ILE A 23 -1.22 7.70 16.54
N PHE A 24 -2.41 7.61 15.95
CA PHE A 24 -2.61 7.99 14.55
C PHE A 24 -2.31 9.47 14.29
N SER A 25 -2.68 10.36 15.22
CA SER A 25 -2.34 11.78 15.15
C SER A 25 -0.82 11.99 15.19
N ALA A 26 -0.11 11.28 16.06
CA ALA A 26 1.34 11.37 16.18
C ALA A 26 2.04 10.87 14.91
N ILE A 27 1.55 9.77 14.30
CA ILE A 27 2.04 9.24 13.03
C ILE A 27 1.78 10.26 11.90
N ALA A 28 0.55 10.78 11.80
CA ALA A 28 0.17 11.72 10.74
C ALA A 28 0.99 13.02 10.77
N ASN A 29 1.44 13.42 11.97
CA ASN A 29 2.30 14.58 12.19
C ASN A 29 3.82 14.25 12.14
N GLY A 30 4.19 13.04 11.73
CA GLY A 30 5.60 12.63 11.60
C GLY A 30 6.37 12.51 12.93
N LYS A 31 5.67 12.36 14.07
CA LYS A 31 6.29 12.14 15.39
C LYS A 31 6.64 10.68 15.65
N ILE A 32 5.99 9.76 14.94
CA ILE A 32 6.21 8.32 15.03
C ILE A 32 6.36 7.77 13.62
N GLY A 33 7.51 7.17 13.34
CA GLY A 33 7.83 6.61 12.04
C GLY A 33 8.02 7.66 10.94
N TYR A 34 8.42 7.19 9.76
CA TYR A 34 8.54 8.06 8.60
C TYR A 34 7.21 8.11 7.85
N VAL A 35 6.66 9.31 7.72
CA VAL A 35 5.52 9.59 6.85
C VAL A 35 5.97 10.62 5.84
N PRO A 36 6.02 10.28 4.54
CA PRO A 36 6.56 11.18 3.52
C PRO A 36 5.80 12.50 3.50
N PRO A 37 6.50 13.62 3.28
CA PRO A 37 5.87 14.91 3.06
C PRO A 37 5.10 14.92 1.74
N ILE A 38 4.26 15.93 1.54
CA ILE A 38 3.37 16.03 0.37
C ILE A 38 4.19 16.05 -0.93
N GLU A 39 5.27 16.79 -0.95
CA GLU A 39 6.16 16.94 -2.12
C GLU A 39 6.77 15.60 -2.58
N GLU A 40 7.02 14.70 -1.65
CA GLU A 40 7.52 13.36 -1.95
C GLU A 40 6.39 12.43 -2.41
N LEU A 41 5.20 12.63 -1.87
CA LEU A 41 4.00 11.89 -2.31
C LEU A 41 3.57 12.32 -3.72
N GLU A 42 3.65 13.61 -4.06
CA GLU A 42 3.33 14.15 -5.38
C GLU A 42 4.34 13.71 -6.46
N ASN A 43 5.58 13.45 -6.07
CA ASN A 43 6.64 13.00 -6.96
C ASN A 43 7.35 11.76 -6.37
N PRO A 44 6.69 10.59 -6.35
CA PRO A 44 7.32 9.37 -5.86
C PRO A 44 8.54 9.05 -6.72
N LYS A 45 9.69 8.85 -6.07
CA LYS A 45 10.96 8.54 -6.75
C LYS A 45 10.90 7.16 -7.40
N LEU A 46 10.23 7.09 -8.54
CA LEU A 46 10.26 5.93 -9.41
C LEU A 46 11.54 6.00 -10.25
N LYS A 47 12.46 5.07 -10.03
CA LYS A 47 13.66 4.94 -10.87
C LYS A 47 13.28 4.09 -12.08
N PHE A 48 13.28 4.68 -13.25
CA PHE A 48 13.06 3.99 -14.52
C PHE A 48 14.35 3.82 -15.30
N ALA A 49 14.42 2.76 -16.10
CA ALA A 49 15.47 2.60 -17.10
C ALA A 49 15.29 3.59 -18.24
N THR A 50 16.37 4.10 -18.76
CA THR A 50 16.37 4.87 -20.00
C THR A 50 16.33 3.89 -21.18
N GLN A 51 15.30 4.03 -22.03
CA GLN A 51 15.23 3.26 -23.28
C GLN A 51 15.96 4.00 -24.39
N VAL A 52 16.76 3.28 -25.14
CA VAL A 52 17.36 3.76 -26.41
C VAL A 52 16.50 3.21 -27.53
N ILE A 53 15.82 4.10 -28.25
CA ILE A 53 14.88 3.75 -29.32
C ILE A 53 15.46 4.27 -30.64
N SER A 54 15.45 3.43 -31.68
CA SER A 54 15.82 3.84 -33.04
C SER A 54 14.74 4.75 -33.66
N ASP A 55 15.08 5.41 -34.76
CA ASP A 55 14.17 6.34 -35.46
C ASP A 55 12.89 5.65 -35.97
N ASP A 56 12.93 4.36 -36.24
CA ASP A 56 11.81 3.51 -36.61
C ASP A 56 10.99 2.95 -35.41
N GLY A 57 11.31 3.40 -34.19
CA GLY A 57 10.59 3.04 -32.97
C GLY A 57 10.99 1.69 -32.35
N VAL A 58 12.05 1.05 -32.84
CA VAL A 58 12.53 -0.22 -32.26
C VAL A 58 13.41 0.06 -31.03
N THR A 59 13.14 -0.61 -29.91
CA THR A 59 13.97 -0.52 -28.72
C THR A 59 15.30 -1.23 -28.97
N LEU A 60 16.39 -0.45 -29.03
CA LEU A 60 17.77 -0.94 -29.22
C LEU A 60 18.38 -1.48 -27.93
N GLY A 61 17.91 -0.97 -26.77
CA GLY A 61 18.36 -1.41 -25.47
C GLY A 61 17.82 -0.55 -24.34
N THR A 62 18.08 -0.99 -23.12
CA THR A 62 17.74 -0.26 -21.89
C THR A 62 19.00 -0.01 -21.10
N TYR A 63 19.15 1.20 -20.58
CA TYR A 63 20.25 1.58 -19.71
C TYR A 63 19.73 1.96 -18.33
N SER A 64 20.29 1.34 -17.30
CA SER A 64 19.96 1.61 -15.92
C SER A 64 21.23 1.83 -15.10
N LEU A 65 21.24 2.88 -14.27
CA LEU A 65 22.34 3.18 -13.34
C LEU A 65 22.32 2.29 -12.10
N ASP A 66 21.20 1.63 -11.84
CA ASP A 66 20.96 0.86 -10.63
C ASP A 66 20.24 -0.45 -10.98
N LYS A 67 20.58 -1.55 -10.31
CA LYS A 67 19.91 -2.85 -10.55
C LYS A 67 18.40 -2.77 -10.34
N ASP A 68 17.97 -1.89 -9.43
CA ASP A 68 16.56 -1.66 -9.12
C ASP A 68 15.85 -0.71 -10.10
N ALA A 69 16.59 -0.09 -11.02
CA ALA A 69 16.07 0.86 -12.00
C ALA A 69 15.78 0.23 -13.37
N ASN A 70 15.85 -1.08 -13.50
CA ASN A 70 15.54 -1.78 -14.76
C ASN A 70 14.01 -1.93 -14.95
N ARG A 71 13.29 -0.79 -14.89
CA ARG A 71 11.84 -0.71 -15.02
C ARG A 71 11.48 0.09 -16.25
N ILE A 72 10.56 -0.43 -17.04
CA ILE A 72 9.93 0.28 -18.14
C ILE A 72 8.57 0.71 -17.67
N TYR A 73 8.30 2.03 -17.71
CA TYR A 73 7.01 2.57 -17.33
C TYR A 73 5.91 2.15 -18.30
N VAL A 74 4.74 1.81 -17.75
CA VAL A 74 3.52 1.52 -18.49
C VAL A 74 2.43 2.45 -17.97
N GLY A 75 1.77 3.21 -18.84
CA GLY A 75 0.61 4.02 -18.51
C GLY A 75 -0.62 3.16 -18.22
N TYR A 76 -1.65 3.75 -17.59
CA TYR A 76 -2.88 3.02 -17.30
C TYR A 76 -3.58 2.55 -18.58
N GLU A 77 -3.56 3.36 -19.61
CA GLU A 77 -4.13 3.11 -20.94
C GLU A 77 -3.49 1.92 -21.67
N ASP A 78 -2.23 1.61 -21.33
CA ASP A 78 -1.48 0.49 -21.91
C ASP A 78 -1.68 -0.82 -21.12
N LEU A 79 -2.33 -0.76 -19.96
CA LEU A 79 -2.63 -1.94 -19.14
C LEU A 79 -3.79 -2.72 -19.72
N SER A 80 -3.66 -4.04 -19.76
CA SER A 80 -4.79 -4.89 -20.14
C SER A 80 -5.93 -4.75 -19.13
N PRO A 81 -7.17 -4.45 -19.57
CA PRO A 81 -8.33 -4.41 -18.67
C PRO A 81 -8.57 -5.73 -17.91
N HIS A 82 -8.15 -6.85 -18.48
CA HIS A 82 -8.25 -8.16 -17.81
C HIS A 82 -7.26 -8.29 -16.66
N LEU A 83 -6.03 -7.76 -16.83
CA LEU A 83 -5.04 -7.71 -15.75
C LEU A 83 -5.53 -6.86 -14.59
N VAL A 84 -6.03 -5.65 -14.88
CA VAL A 84 -6.56 -4.74 -13.86
C VAL A 84 -7.72 -5.38 -13.08
N LYS A 85 -8.67 -6.01 -13.79
CA LYS A 85 -9.79 -6.72 -13.15
C LYS A 85 -9.31 -7.91 -12.30
N ALA A 86 -8.34 -8.68 -12.78
CA ALA A 86 -7.78 -9.81 -12.05
C ALA A 86 -7.07 -9.33 -10.78
N LEU A 87 -6.25 -8.29 -10.87
CA LEU A 87 -5.58 -7.69 -9.72
C LEU A 87 -6.58 -7.24 -8.65
N ILE A 88 -7.60 -6.46 -9.04
CA ILE A 88 -8.65 -5.97 -8.12
C ILE A 88 -9.39 -7.15 -7.49
N ALA A 89 -9.79 -8.15 -8.27
CA ALA A 89 -10.54 -9.30 -7.78
C ALA A 89 -9.74 -10.17 -6.79
N THR A 90 -8.41 -10.24 -6.95
CA THR A 90 -7.55 -11.07 -6.10
C THR A 90 -7.04 -10.34 -4.86
N GLU A 91 -6.63 -9.09 -5.01
CA GLU A 91 -5.97 -8.33 -3.94
C GLU A 91 -6.92 -7.44 -3.15
N ASP A 92 -7.91 -6.83 -3.83
CA ASP A 92 -8.74 -5.79 -3.23
C ASP A 92 -10.08 -5.63 -3.97
N GLU A 93 -10.98 -6.60 -3.82
CA GLU A 93 -12.26 -6.68 -4.55
C GLU A 93 -13.09 -5.37 -4.47
N ARG A 94 -12.93 -4.62 -3.38
CA ARG A 94 -13.65 -3.36 -3.14
C ARG A 94 -12.78 -2.13 -3.30
N PHE A 95 -11.72 -2.21 -4.09
CA PHE A 95 -10.77 -1.13 -4.30
C PHE A 95 -11.42 0.22 -4.61
N ALA A 96 -12.49 0.24 -5.40
CA ALA A 96 -13.22 1.45 -5.75
C ALA A 96 -14.10 2.03 -4.61
N GLU A 97 -14.35 1.26 -3.54
CA GLU A 97 -15.32 1.62 -2.50
C GLU A 97 -14.71 2.28 -1.26
N HIS A 98 -13.38 2.25 -1.11
CA HIS A 98 -12.68 2.75 0.07
C HIS A 98 -11.58 3.75 -0.30
N SER A 99 -11.11 4.51 0.70
CA SER A 99 -10.03 5.50 0.56
C SER A 99 -8.75 5.04 1.29
N GLY A 100 -8.15 3.95 0.81
CA GLY A 100 -6.89 3.40 1.30
C GLY A 100 -7.04 2.33 2.39
N ILE A 101 -8.14 2.29 3.13
CA ILE A 101 -8.42 1.28 4.16
C ILE A 101 -9.79 0.68 3.92
N ASP A 102 -9.84 -0.64 3.75
CA ASP A 102 -11.09 -1.39 3.73
C ASP A 102 -11.42 -1.93 5.13
N ALA A 103 -12.25 -1.17 5.88
CA ALA A 103 -12.64 -1.55 7.22
C ALA A 103 -13.40 -2.89 7.29
N ARG A 104 -14.18 -3.23 6.24
CA ARG A 104 -14.92 -4.51 6.19
C ARG A 104 -13.99 -5.69 5.96
N ALA A 105 -13.01 -5.55 5.04
CA ALA A 105 -12.00 -6.58 4.82
C ALA A 105 -11.13 -6.78 6.06
N LEU A 106 -10.75 -5.69 6.73
CA LEU A 106 -9.98 -5.73 7.97
C LEU A 106 -10.76 -6.46 9.08
N LEU A 107 -12.03 -6.10 9.29
CA LEU A 107 -12.87 -6.76 10.30
C LEU A 107 -13.06 -8.25 9.97
N ARG A 108 -13.31 -8.58 8.70
CA ARG A 108 -13.38 -9.96 8.23
C ARG A 108 -12.10 -10.74 8.53
N ALA A 109 -10.93 -10.14 8.25
CA ALA A 109 -9.64 -10.77 8.50
C ALA A 109 -9.39 -11.00 9.99
N ILE A 110 -9.72 -10.02 10.86
CA ILE A 110 -9.61 -10.14 12.32
C ILE A 110 -10.51 -11.28 12.84
N ILE A 111 -11.76 -11.33 12.42
CA ILE A 111 -12.70 -12.37 12.86
C ILE A 111 -12.25 -13.75 12.37
N LYS A 112 -12.00 -13.90 11.07
CA LYS A 112 -11.70 -15.20 10.48
C LYS A 112 -10.33 -15.73 10.92
N ARG A 113 -9.29 -14.90 10.89
CA ARG A 113 -7.94 -15.30 11.28
C ARG A 113 -7.73 -15.28 12.79
N GLY A 114 -8.15 -14.19 13.47
CA GLY A 114 -7.89 -13.99 14.88
C GLY A 114 -8.79 -14.84 15.78
N ILE A 115 -10.09 -14.96 15.47
CA ILE A 115 -11.05 -15.67 16.31
C ILE A 115 -11.30 -17.10 15.81
N LEU A 116 -11.53 -17.27 14.51
CA LEU A 116 -11.87 -18.58 13.94
C LEU A 116 -10.64 -19.39 13.49
N GLN A 117 -9.42 -18.82 13.56
CA GLN A 117 -8.16 -19.46 13.20
C GLN A 117 -8.14 -20.07 11.77
N GLN A 118 -8.89 -19.46 10.86
CA GLN A 118 -8.97 -19.90 9.46
C GLN A 118 -7.76 -19.36 8.68
N GLU A 119 -6.87 -20.23 8.24
CA GLU A 119 -5.67 -19.85 7.48
C GLU A 119 -6.01 -19.18 6.12
N ASN A 120 -7.08 -19.63 5.45
CA ASN A 120 -7.52 -19.15 4.14
C ASN A 120 -8.49 -17.95 4.20
N ALA A 121 -8.35 -17.09 5.20
CA ALA A 121 -9.28 -15.98 5.44
C ALA A 121 -9.19 -14.81 4.45
N GLY A 122 -8.28 -14.87 3.48
CA GLY A 122 -7.94 -13.75 2.60
C GLY A 122 -7.13 -12.66 3.30
N GLY A 123 -6.53 -11.76 2.55
CA GLY A 123 -5.84 -10.57 3.06
C GLY A 123 -6.81 -9.51 3.60
N GLY A 124 -6.35 -8.72 4.54
CA GLY A 124 -7.06 -7.50 5.00
C GLY A 124 -6.35 -6.21 4.55
N SER A 125 -5.29 -6.32 3.74
CA SER A 125 -4.53 -5.17 3.22
C SER A 125 -5.05 -4.79 1.84
N THR A 126 -5.21 -3.50 1.59
CA THR A 126 -5.61 -2.96 0.31
C THR A 126 -4.43 -2.81 -0.65
N ILE A 127 -4.69 -2.65 -1.95
CA ILE A 127 -3.66 -2.34 -2.97
C ILE A 127 -2.88 -1.08 -2.57
N THR A 128 -3.56 -0.04 -2.09
CA THR A 128 -2.91 1.21 -1.67
C THR A 128 -2.01 1.02 -0.45
N GLN A 129 -2.39 0.16 0.51
CA GLN A 129 -1.53 -0.19 1.64
C GLN A 129 -0.29 -0.98 1.21
N GLN A 130 -0.44 -1.89 0.26
CA GLN A 130 0.68 -2.62 -0.32
C GLN A 130 1.63 -1.67 -1.06
N LEU A 131 1.09 -0.71 -1.82
CA LEU A 131 1.87 0.34 -2.48
C LEU A 131 2.61 1.21 -1.47
N ALA A 132 1.93 1.67 -0.41
CA ALA A 132 2.54 2.43 0.68
C ALA A 132 3.73 1.67 1.30
N LYS A 133 3.56 0.37 1.54
CA LYS A 133 4.63 -0.50 2.02
C LYS A 133 5.81 -0.56 1.06
N GLN A 134 5.57 -0.72 -0.24
CA GLN A 134 6.64 -0.82 -1.25
C GLN A 134 7.45 0.46 -1.42
N PHE A 135 6.84 1.63 -1.19
CA PHE A 135 7.52 2.91 -1.34
C PHE A 135 8.23 3.38 -0.08
N TYR A 136 7.60 3.17 1.09
CA TYR A 136 7.93 3.93 2.29
C TYR A 136 8.19 3.07 3.52
N SER A 137 8.01 1.75 3.46
CA SER A 137 8.29 0.88 4.59
C SER A 137 9.71 0.33 4.48
N GLU A 138 10.56 0.74 5.39
CA GLU A 138 11.86 0.10 5.61
C GLU A 138 11.67 -1.26 6.29
N GLN A 139 12.68 -2.11 6.19
CA GLN A 139 12.66 -3.40 6.92
C GLN A 139 12.72 -3.13 8.42
N ALA A 140 11.64 -3.47 9.11
CA ALA A 140 11.55 -3.28 10.54
C ALA A 140 12.55 -4.19 11.29
N GLY A 141 13.50 -3.60 11.99
CA GLY A 141 14.53 -4.30 12.75
C GLY A 141 14.05 -4.75 14.14
N SER A 142 13.14 -4.00 14.76
CA SER A 142 12.66 -4.23 16.11
C SER A 142 11.19 -4.67 16.14
N PHE A 143 10.78 -5.25 17.29
CA PHE A 143 9.37 -5.61 17.53
C PHE A 143 8.44 -4.39 17.48
N TRP A 144 8.85 -3.26 18.04
CA TRP A 144 8.05 -2.03 18.07
C TRP A 144 7.91 -1.41 16.69
N GLU A 145 8.95 -1.42 15.87
CA GLU A 145 8.88 -0.98 14.49
C GLU A 145 7.89 -1.81 13.68
N ARG A 146 7.91 -3.14 13.83
CA ARG A 146 6.95 -4.05 13.18
C ARG A 146 5.51 -3.76 13.60
N LEU A 147 5.30 -3.48 14.90
CA LEU A 147 3.96 -3.16 15.42
C LEU A 147 3.44 -1.83 14.86
N MET A 148 4.32 -0.82 14.73
CA MET A 148 3.97 0.50 14.20
C MET A 148 3.93 0.55 12.68
N GLN A 149 4.50 -0.41 11.98
CA GLN A 149 4.54 -0.44 10.52
C GLN A 149 3.14 -0.39 9.90
N LYS A 150 2.19 -1.19 10.40
CA LYS A 150 0.82 -1.22 9.86
C LYS A 150 0.05 0.10 10.04
N PRO A 151 0.01 0.73 11.22
CA PRO A 151 -0.55 2.07 11.38
C PRO A 151 0.08 3.12 10.47
N ILE A 152 1.41 3.08 10.25
CA ILE A 152 2.12 3.98 9.34
C ILE A 152 1.68 3.76 7.90
N GLU A 153 1.65 2.51 7.43
CA GLU A 153 1.16 2.14 6.10
C GLU A 153 -0.29 2.64 5.87
N TRP A 154 -1.15 2.56 6.87
CA TRP A 154 -2.53 3.05 6.79
C TRP A 154 -2.60 4.57 6.62
N VAL A 155 -1.79 5.32 7.39
CA VAL A 155 -1.73 6.77 7.25
C VAL A 155 -1.23 7.17 5.86
N ILE A 156 -0.18 6.51 5.37
CA ILE A 156 0.37 6.77 4.03
C ILE A 156 -0.65 6.40 2.94
N ALA A 157 -1.32 5.25 3.07
CA ALA A 157 -2.34 4.82 2.11
C ALA A 157 -3.50 5.83 2.01
N VAL A 158 -3.99 6.34 3.14
CA VAL A 158 -5.03 7.39 3.15
C VAL A 158 -4.53 8.70 2.53
N LYS A 159 -3.25 9.05 2.74
CA LYS A 159 -2.65 10.21 2.08
C LYS A 159 -2.57 9.99 0.56
N LEU A 160 -2.07 8.83 0.08
CA LEU A 160 -2.00 8.51 -1.34
C LEU A 160 -3.37 8.64 -2.02
N GLU A 161 -4.42 8.10 -1.44
CA GLU A 161 -5.79 8.19 -1.98
C GLU A 161 -6.37 9.62 -2.02
N ARG A 162 -5.75 10.57 -1.35
CA ARG A 162 -6.13 11.99 -1.46
C ARG A 162 -5.46 12.71 -2.63
N TYR A 163 -4.30 12.23 -3.05
CA TYR A 163 -3.49 12.86 -4.10
C TYR A 163 -3.63 12.17 -5.45
N TYR A 164 -3.91 10.87 -5.45
CA TYR A 164 -3.93 10.04 -6.65
C TYR A 164 -5.31 9.43 -6.89
N THR A 165 -5.67 9.34 -8.15
CA THR A 165 -6.83 8.57 -8.61
C THR A 165 -6.59 7.07 -8.45
N LYS A 166 -7.65 6.28 -8.49
CA LYS A 166 -7.56 4.82 -8.46
C LYS A 166 -6.73 4.26 -9.60
N GLU A 167 -6.83 4.85 -10.77
CA GLU A 167 -6.06 4.46 -11.97
C GLU A 167 -4.57 4.74 -11.79
N GLU A 168 -4.20 5.90 -11.27
CA GLU A 168 -2.82 6.23 -10.95
C GLU A 168 -2.22 5.31 -9.87
N ILE A 169 -2.99 4.96 -8.84
CA ILE A 169 -2.56 4.02 -7.80
C ILE A 169 -2.30 2.62 -8.39
N LEU A 170 -3.19 2.12 -9.26
CA LEU A 170 -2.99 0.85 -9.95
C LEU A 170 -1.76 0.88 -10.85
N THR A 171 -1.57 1.99 -11.58
CA THR A 171 -0.41 2.20 -12.44
C THR A 171 0.88 2.18 -11.63
N MET A 172 0.95 2.92 -10.53
CA MET A 172 2.11 2.92 -9.64
C MET A 172 2.37 1.54 -9.04
N TYR A 173 1.31 0.85 -8.60
CA TYR A 173 1.42 -0.49 -8.04
C TYR A 173 2.04 -1.46 -9.05
N LEU A 174 1.50 -1.56 -10.26
CA LEU A 174 1.97 -2.47 -11.29
C LEU A 174 3.38 -2.13 -11.81
N ASN A 175 3.74 -0.84 -11.84
CA ASN A 175 5.09 -0.42 -12.21
C ASN A 175 6.13 -0.63 -11.11
N LYS A 176 5.70 -0.73 -9.84
CA LYS A 176 6.60 -0.89 -8.69
C LYS A 176 6.72 -2.34 -8.24
N PHE A 177 5.73 -3.18 -8.48
CA PHE A 177 5.63 -4.53 -7.95
C PHE A 177 6.80 -5.41 -8.42
N ASP A 178 7.38 -6.17 -7.49
CA ASP A 178 8.40 -7.17 -7.78
C ASP A 178 7.73 -8.52 -8.09
N PHE A 179 7.76 -8.92 -9.35
CA PHE A 179 7.18 -10.18 -9.85
C PHE A 179 8.14 -11.36 -9.70
N LEU A 180 9.21 -11.22 -8.93
CA LEU A 180 10.29 -12.20 -8.76
C LEU A 180 11.21 -12.30 -10.00
N TYR A 181 12.28 -13.09 -9.87
CA TYR A 181 13.26 -13.34 -10.94
C TYR A 181 13.85 -12.06 -11.57
N ASN A 182 13.99 -10.98 -10.80
CA ASN A 182 14.42 -9.65 -11.24
C ASN A 182 13.44 -8.92 -12.19
N ALA A 183 12.20 -9.41 -12.31
CA ALA A 183 11.14 -8.74 -13.08
C ALA A 183 10.43 -7.69 -12.21
N ILE A 184 10.98 -6.48 -12.17
CA ILE A 184 10.37 -5.37 -11.43
C ILE A 184 9.49 -4.56 -12.38
N GLY A 185 8.21 -4.47 -12.07
CA GLY A 185 7.20 -3.83 -12.89
C GLY A 185 6.61 -4.75 -13.96
N ILE A 186 5.36 -4.47 -14.31
CA ILE A 186 4.54 -5.31 -15.17
C ILE A 186 5.12 -5.51 -16.58
N LYS A 187 5.80 -4.51 -17.13
CA LYS A 187 6.40 -4.63 -18.46
C LYS A 187 7.52 -5.66 -18.51
N MET A 188 8.33 -5.69 -17.45
CA MET A 188 9.41 -6.68 -17.34
C MET A 188 8.87 -8.08 -17.07
N ALA A 189 7.75 -8.18 -16.34
CA ALA A 189 7.11 -9.48 -16.05
C ALA A 189 6.39 -10.06 -17.27
N ALA A 190 6.00 -9.23 -18.25
CA ALA A 190 5.27 -9.64 -19.45
C ALA A 190 6.19 -10.02 -20.64
N ASN A 191 7.50 -9.73 -20.57
CA ASN A 191 8.50 -10.05 -21.58
C ASN A 191 9.24 -11.36 -21.24
#